data_be81f2b729cd8578ec59d8c718de8f3d
#
_entry.id   be81f2b729cd8578ec59d8c718de8f3d
#
_cell.length_a   1.000
_cell.length_b   1.000
_cell.length_c   1.000
_cell.angle_alpha   90.00
_cell.angle_beta   90.00
_cell.angle_gamma   90.00
#
_symmetry.space_group_name_H-M   'P 1'
#
loop_
_entity.id
_entity.type
_entity.pdbx_description
1 polymer ?
#
loop_
_entity_poly.entity_id
_entity_poly.type
_entity_poly.pdbx_seq_one_letter_code
_entity_poly.pdbx_strand_id
1 'polypeptide(L)'
;MRAPRPAPPDSGWLPGGQGWRLIQGDCGAILPGLPDGGIDVVVTSPPYNLDLRYRSYADNRGEAEYLDWLVGICAELRRVLAEDGSFFLNIAGSSTQPWLPFELAVRLRPLFALQNHITWVKSIAANGDAVGHYKPVGGKRFLNRNHEHLFHFTRGGRVQLDRLAIGVPFKDKSNIARRGHARDLRCRGDSWFIPYRTVQSRAQKHHHPAPFPQELPQWCIRLHGKPDALVLDPFAGTGTTLLAARAVGARAIGIELDGEYLQVAAELLSQAAP
;
A
#
# COMPACT_ATOMS: atom_id res chain seq x y z
N MET A 1 3.65 27.60 -13.34
CA MET A 1 3.70 27.55 -11.86
C MET A 1 2.39 26.98 -11.37
N ARG A 2 2.37 25.88 -10.63
CA ARG A 2 1.15 25.35 -9.99
C ARG A 2 0.79 26.24 -8.80
N ALA A 3 -0.51 26.49 -8.60
CA ALA A 3 -1.00 27.11 -7.37
C ALA A 3 -0.57 26.30 -6.14
N PRO A 4 -0.24 26.93 -5.01
CA PRO A 4 0.08 26.21 -3.79
C PRO A 4 -1.13 25.36 -3.40
N ARG A 5 -0.86 24.10 -3.01
CA ARG A 5 -1.89 23.17 -2.57
C ARG A 5 -2.58 23.70 -1.32
N PRO A 6 -3.91 23.53 -1.22
CA PRO A 6 -4.59 23.80 0.05
C PRO A 6 -4.02 22.86 1.12
N ALA A 7 -3.79 23.40 2.31
CA ALA A 7 -3.44 22.59 3.47
C ALA A 7 -4.60 21.65 3.81
N PRO A 8 -4.35 20.40 4.17
CA PRO A 8 -5.41 19.51 4.62
C PRO A 8 -6.07 20.06 5.90
N PRO A 9 -7.37 19.76 6.11
CA PRO A 9 -8.13 20.33 7.23
C PRO A 9 -7.51 19.97 8.59
N ASP A 10 -7.48 20.95 9.50
CA ASP A 10 -6.82 20.81 10.81
C ASP A 10 -7.67 20.13 11.89
N SER A 11 -8.94 19.80 11.63
CA SER A 11 -9.85 19.22 12.62
C SER A 11 -9.75 17.69 12.66
N GLY A 12 -9.64 17.12 13.86
CA GLY A 12 -9.64 15.67 14.11
C GLY A 12 -8.28 14.98 14.03
N TRP A 13 -7.19 15.72 14.05
CA TRP A 13 -5.85 15.18 13.98
C TRP A 13 -5.27 14.87 15.36
N LEU A 14 -4.72 13.68 15.57
CA LEU A 14 -3.91 13.42 16.74
C LEU A 14 -2.63 14.26 16.68
N PRO A 15 -2.13 14.75 17.86
CA PRO A 15 -0.84 15.41 17.90
C PRO A 15 0.23 14.46 17.37
N GLY A 16 0.81 14.81 16.23
CA GLY A 16 1.84 14.05 15.56
C GLY A 16 3.15 14.83 15.53
N GLY A 17 4.25 14.11 15.45
CA GLY A 17 5.54 14.68 15.11
C GLY A 17 5.52 15.31 13.72
N GLN A 18 6.59 16.02 13.37
CA GLN A 18 6.69 16.62 12.04
C GLN A 18 6.56 15.58 10.92
N GLY A 19 5.69 15.85 9.94
CA GLY A 19 5.58 15.10 8.71
C GLY A 19 4.51 13.99 8.66
N TRP A 20 3.79 13.69 9.76
CA TRP A 20 2.70 12.72 9.73
C TRP A 20 1.47 13.15 10.53
N ARG A 21 0.31 12.62 10.16
CA ARG A 21 -0.97 12.85 10.82
C ARG A 21 -1.80 11.57 10.84
N LEU A 22 -2.46 11.30 11.98
CA LEU A 22 -3.38 10.20 12.17
C LEU A 22 -4.78 10.75 12.45
N ILE A 23 -5.80 10.15 11.83
CA ILE A 23 -7.20 10.52 11.99
C ILE A 23 -7.98 9.28 12.39
N GLN A 24 -8.65 9.33 13.53
CA GLN A 24 -9.55 8.25 13.95
C GLN A 24 -10.90 8.39 13.27
N GLY A 25 -11.39 7.31 12.65
CA GLY A 25 -12.75 7.22 12.13
C GLY A 25 -12.87 6.40 10.85
N ASP A 26 -14.09 6.34 10.34
CA ASP A 26 -14.41 5.67 9.09
C ASP A 26 -13.88 6.48 7.90
N CYS A 27 -13.07 5.84 7.05
CA CYS A 27 -12.48 6.51 5.90
C CYS A 27 -13.54 7.03 4.92
N GLY A 28 -14.68 6.35 4.78
CA GLY A 28 -15.79 6.82 3.96
C GLY A 28 -16.41 8.13 4.44
N ALA A 29 -16.37 8.38 5.75
CA ALA A 29 -16.83 9.64 6.33
C ALA A 29 -15.76 10.74 6.32
N ILE A 30 -14.47 10.38 6.39
CA ILE A 30 -13.37 11.35 6.49
C ILE A 30 -12.89 11.82 5.11
N LEU A 31 -12.76 10.91 4.14
CA LEU A 31 -12.26 11.22 2.80
C LEU A 31 -12.98 12.39 2.12
N PRO A 32 -14.33 12.53 2.19
CA PRO A 32 -15.04 13.66 1.62
C PRO A 32 -14.58 15.05 2.14
N GLY A 33 -14.02 15.09 3.35
CA GLY A 33 -13.48 16.33 3.94
C GLY A 33 -12.06 16.68 3.49
N LEU A 34 -11.36 15.78 2.81
CA LEU A 34 -10.02 16.05 2.28
C LEU A 34 -10.10 16.85 0.96
N PRO A 35 -9.14 17.75 0.69
CA PRO A 35 -9.16 18.57 -0.52
C PRO A 35 -8.90 17.74 -1.79
N ASP A 36 -9.50 18.17 -2.90
CA ASP A 36 -9.28 17.58 -4.22
C ASP A 36 -7.83 17.70 -4.65
N GLY A 37 -7.28 16.61 -5.21
CA GLY A 37 -5.94 16.63 -5.79
C GLY A 37 -4.81 16.91 -4.80
N GLY A 38 -5.07 16.78 -3.49
CA GLY A 38 -4.10 17.09 -2.43
C GLY A 38 -3.07 15.98 -2.18
N ILE A 39 -3.37 14.75 -2.55
CA ILE A 39 -2.57 13.56 -2.24
C ILE A 39 -1.70 13.17 -3.44
N ASP A 40 -0.41 12.92 -3.19
CA ASP A 40 0.53 12.50 -4.22
C ASP A 40 0.55 10.97 -4.39
N VAL A 41 0.53 10.26 -3.27
CA VAL A 41 0.62 8.80 -3.27
C VAL A 41 -0.41 8.23 -2.30
N VAL A 42 -1.21 7.29 -2.78
CA VAL A 42 -2.00 6.41 -1.91
C VAL A 42 -1.34 5.04 -1.91
N VAL A 43 -1.05 4.50 -0.73
CA VAL A 43 -0.61 3.11 -0.57
C VAL A 43 -1.48 2.49 0.51
N THR A 44 -2.20 1.44 0.17
CA THR A 44 -3.14 0.85 1.12
C THR A 44 -3.42 -0.61 0.86
N SER A 45 -3.86 -1.29 1.91
CA SER A 45 -4.34 -2.67 1.91
C SER A 45 -5.63 -2.71 2.74
N PRO A 46 -6.80 -2.61 2.09
CA PRO A 46 -8.08 -2.67 2.79
C PRO A 46 -8.29 -4.04 3.45
N PRO A 47 -9.25 -4.20 4.36
CA PRO A 47 -9.71 -5.53 4.77
C PRO A 47 -10.12 -6.35 3.55
N TYR A 48 -9.73 -7.64 3.48
CA TYR A 48 -9.94 -8.47 2.25
C TYR A 48 -11.24 -9.28 2.26
N ASN A 49 -12.13 -9.02 3.19
CA ASN A 49 -13.38 -9.78 3.36
C ASN A 49 -13.14 -11.29 3.57
N LEU A 50 -12.16 -11.62 4.39
CA LEU A 50 -11.71 -13.00 4.68
C LEU A 50 -12.22 -13.53 6.02
N ASP A 51 -13.23 -12.89 6.62
CA ASP A 51 -13.76 -13.20 7.96
C ASP A 51 -12.66 -13.12 9.04
N LEU A 52 -11.72 -12.18 8.87
CA LEU A 52 -10.70 -11.92 9.88
C LEU A 52 -11.33 -11.16 11.05
N ARG A 53 -10.94 -11.54 12.26
CA ARG A 53 -11.42 -10.88 13.48
C ARG A 53 -10.69 -9.55 13.69
N TYR A 54 -11.17 -8.51 13.05
CA TYR A 54 -10.84 -7.14 13.42
C TYR A 54 -11.66 -6.73 14.66
N ARG A 55 -11.18 -5.73 15.39
CA ARG A 55 -11.85 -5.29 16.63
C ARG A 55 -13.09 -4.43 16.35
N SER A 56 -12.96 -3.54 15.37
CA SER A 56 -13.96 -2.50 15.07
C SER A 56 -14.56 -2.61 13.66
N TYR A 57 -14.27 -3.69 12.94
CA TYR A 57 -14.76 -3.92 11.58
C TYR A 57 -15.22 -5.37 11.38
N ALA A 58 -16.39 -5.55 10.79
CA ALA A 58 -16.91 -6.86 10.38
C ALA A 58 -16.44 -7.22 8.97
N ASP A 59 -15.46 -8.13 8.88
CA ASP A 59 -14.77 -8.52 7.63
C ASP A 59 -15.48 -9.70 6.94
N ASN A 60 -16.82 -9.66 6.87
CA ASN A 60 -17.66 -10.76 6.37
C ASN A 60 -18.90 -10.26 5.61
N ARG A 61 -18.76 -9.17 4.86
CA ARG A 61 -19.81 -8.66 3.98
C ARG A 61 -20.09 -9.62 2.82
N GLY A 62 -21.29 -9.55 2.25
CA GLY A 62 -21.55 -10.16 0.95
C GLY A 62 -20.54 -9.63 -0.09
N GLU A 63 -20.07 -10.50 -1.01
CA GLU A 63 -19.00 -10.12 -1.97
C GLU A 63 -19.37 -8.88 -2.80
N ALA A 64 -20.61 -8.81 -3.30
CA ALA A 64 -21.07 -7.65 -4.07
C ALA A 64 -21.10 -6.38 -3.22
N GLU A 65 -21.60 -6.46 -1.99
CA GLU A 65 -21.65 -5.34 -1.04
C GLU A 65 -20.24 -4.83 -0.68
N TYR A 66 -19.30 -5.75 -0.45
CA TYR A 66 -17.91 -5.43 -0.19
C TYR A 66 -17.27 -4.69 -1.37
N LEU A 67 -17.47 -5.20 -2.59
CA LEU A 67 -16.94 -4.57 -3.80
C LEU A 67 -17.53 -3.19 -4.03
N ASP A 68 -18.83 -3.01 -3.85
CA ASP A 68 -19.52 -1.72 -4.02
C ASP A 68 -19.04 -0.70 -2.98
N TRP A 69 -18.89 -1.12 -1.71
CA TRP A 69 -18.32 -0.30 -0.64
C TRP A 69 -16.90 0.15 -0.99
N LEU A 70 -16.03 -0.77 -1.41
CA LEU A 70 -14.63 -0.45 -1.71
C LEU A 70 -14.50 0.42 -2.96
N VAL A 71 -15.35 0.23 -3.97
CA VAL A 71 -15.42 1.11 -5.14
C VAL A 71 -15.83 2.53 -4.73
N GLY A 72 -16.78 2.68 -3.79
CA GLY A 72 -17.14 3.99 -3.22
C GLY A 72 -15.96 4.70 -2.55
N ILE A 73 -15.19 3.98 -1.74
CA ILE A 73 -13.94 4.51 -1.15
C ILE A 73 -12.94 4.90 -2.24
N CYS A 74 -12.75 4.04 -3.24
CA CYS A 74 -11.82 4.32 -4.34
C CYS A 74 -12.24 5.53 -5.20
N ALA A 75 -13.54 5.84 -5.31
CA ALA A 75 -14.02 7.04 -5.98
C ALA A 75 -13.57 8.31 -5.24
N GLU A 76 -13.65 8.32 -3.90
CA GLU A 76 -13.11 9.41 -3.09
C GLU A 76 -11.58 9.49 -3.17
N LEU A 77 -10.89 8.34 -3.17
CA LEU A 77 -9.44 8.32 -3.39
C LEU A 77 -9.05 8.93 -4.74
N ARG A 78 -9.84 8.69 -5.79
CA ARG A 78 -9.62 9.34 -7.09
C ARG A 78 -9.76 10.87 -7.01
N ARG A 79 -10.74 11.36 -6.26
CA ARG A 79 -10.99 12.80 -6.09
C ARG A 79 -9.81 13.48 -5.40
N VAL A 80 -9.34 12.90 -4.28
CA VAL A 80 -8.24 13.47 -3.50
C VAL A 80 -6.85 13.26 -4.12
N LEU A 81 -6.71 12.30 -5.03
CA LEU A 81 -5.44 11.99 -5.71
C LEU A 81 -5.06 13.13 -6.67
N ALA A 82 -3.81 13.57 -6.65
CA ALA A 82 -3.26 14.53 -7.59
C ALA A 82 -3.32 14.00 -9.04
N GLU A 83 -3.31 14.90 -10.04
CA GLU A 83 -3.35 14.52 -11.46
C GLU A 83 -2.18 13.62 -11.85
N ASP A 84 -1.00 13.89 -11.28
CA ASP A 84 0.22 13.10 -11.40
C ASP A 84 0.44 12.12 -10.24
N GLY A 85 -0.61 11.85 -9.46
CA GLY A 85 -0.56 10.98 -8.31
C GLY A 85 -0.58 9.48 -8.66
N SER A 86 -0.11 8.67 -7.74
CA SER A 86 -0.08 7.20 -7.82
C SER A 86 -0.93 6.58 -6.72
N PHE A 87 -1.77 5.61 -7.06
CA PHE A 87 -2.53 4.82 -6.11
C PHE A 87 -2.10 3.35 -6.19
N PHE A 88 -1.49 2.85 -5.12
CA PHE A 88 -1.06 1.47 -4.97
C PHE A 88 -2.04 0.73 -4.04
N LEU A 89 -2.80 -0.19 -4.63
CA LEU A 89 -3.77 -1.02 -3.92
C LEU A 89 -3.23 -2.44 -3.78
N ASN A 90 -2.89 -2.83 -2.57
CA ASN A 90 -2.52 -4.21 -2.26
C ASN A 90 -3.76 -5.01 -1.86
N ILE A 91 -4.01 -6.12 -2.56
CA ILE A 91 -5.15 -6.99 -2.31
C ILE A 91 -4.88 -8.42 -2.74
N ALA A 92 -5.47 -9.37 -2.04
CA ALA A 92 -5.41 -10.79 -2.41
C ALA A 92 -6.80 -11.42 -2.35
N GLY A 93 -7.02 -12.39 -3.20
CA GLY A 93 -8.18 -13.28 -3.11
C GLY A 93 -7.96 -14.40 -2.09
N SER A 94 -8.96 -15.24 -1.93
CA SER A 94 -8.90 -16.47 -1.12
C SER A 94 -9.18 -17.71 -1.98
N SER A 95 -9.07 -18.89 -1.40
CA SER A 95 -9.51 -20.12 -2.09
C SER A 95 -11.02 -20.15 -2.32
N THR A 96 -11.78 -19.42 -1.52
CA THR A 96 -13.25 -19.27 -1.63
C THR A 96 -13.65 -18.07 -2.49
N GLN A 97 -12.79 -17.06 -2.60
CA GLN A 97 -13.01 -15.82 -3.37
C GLN A 97 -11.80 -15.53 -4.27
N PRO A 98 -11.47 -16.39 -5.24
CA PRO A 98 -10.27 -16.23 -6.06
C PRO A 98 -10.38 -15.06 -7.05
N TRP A 99 -11.59 -14.67 -7.42
CA TRP A 99 -11.86 -13.59 -8.37
C TRP A 99 -11.79 -12.19 -7.77
N LEU A 100 -11.93 -12.06 -6.45
CA LEU A 100 -12.05 -10.79 -5.74
C LEU A 100 -11.08 -9.69 -6.20
N PRO A 101 -9.75 -9.91 -6.28
CA PRO A 101 -8.82 -8.86 -6.70
C PRO A 101 -9.02 -8.44 -8.16
N PHE A 102 -9.39 -9.36 -9.02
CA PHE A 102 -9.59 -9.10 -10.45
C PHE A 102 -10.91 -8.37 -10.70
N GLU A 103 -12.00 -8.79 -10.05
CA GLU A 103 -13.30 -8.13 -10.14
C GLU A 103 -13.24 -6.70 -9.62
N LEU A 104 -12.54 -6.49 -8.49
CA LEU A 104 -12.28 -5.14 -7.98
C LEU A 104 -11.51 -4.31 -9.02
N ALA A 105 -10.42 -4.84 -9.58
CA ALA A 105 -9.65 -4.11 -10.58
C ALA A 105 -10.48 -3.74 -11.82
N VAL A 106 -11.36 -4.65 -12.28
CA VAL A 106 -12.28 -4.38 -13.40
C VAL A 106 -13.30 -3.31 -13.03
N ARG A 107 -13.88 -3.35 -11.83
CA ARG A 107 -14.83 -2.31 -11.35
C ARG A 107 -14.18 -0.95 -11.19
N LEU A 108 -12.88 -0.89 -10.91
CA LEU A 108 -12.12 0.37 -10.79
C LEU A 108 -11.72 0.96 -12.16
N ARG A 109 -11.88 0.24 -13.26
CA ARG A 109 -11.53 0.70 -14.62
C ARG A 109 -12.19 2.03 -15.03
N PRO A 110 -13.45 2.34 -14.66
CA PRO A 110 -14.05 3.64 -14.96
C PRO A 110 -13.43 4.80 -14.17
N LEU A 111 -12.81 4.51 -13.03
CA LEU A 111 -12.23 5.51 -12.13
C LEU A 111 -10.75 5.76 -12.43
N PHE A 112 -9.99 4.73 -12.80
CA PHE A 112 -8.53 4.79 -12.91
C PHE A 112 -8.02 4.09 -14.16
N ALA A 113 -6.87 4.52 -14.65
CA ALA A 113 -6.04 3.74 -15.54
C ALA A 113 -5.14 2.80 -14.71
N LEU A 114 -5.17 1.51 -15.01
CA LEU A 114 -4.19 0.56 -14.47
C LEU A 114 -2.87 0.77 -15.19
N GLN A 115 -1.91 1.43 -14.52
CA GLN A 115 -0.61 1.75 -15.14
C GLN A 115 0.37 0.59 -15.01
N ASN A 116 0.39 -0.10 -13.85
CA ASN A 116 1.17 -1.32 -13.66
C ASN A 116 0.39 -2.31 -12.79
N HIS A 117 0.57 -3.60 -13.07
CA HIS A 117 0.19 -4.67 -12.16
C HIS A 117 1.47 -5.30 -11.62
N ILE A 118 1.68 -5.17 -10.32
CA ILE A 118 2.86 -5.65 -9.62
C ILE A 118 2.45 -6.89 -8.82
N THR A 119 3.27 -7.94 -8.90
CA THR A 119 3.11 -9.13 -8.07
C THR A 119 4.03 -9.04 -6.87
N TRP A 120 3.47 -8.83 -5.67
CA TRP A 120 4.24 -8.93 -4.45
C TRP A 120 4.40 -10.39 -4.04
N VAL A 121 5.59 -10.93 -4.23
CA VAL A 121 5.96 -12.30 -3.88
C VAL A 121 6.45 -12.32 -2.42
N LYS A 122 5.73 -13.05 -1.56
CA LYS A 122 5.98 -13.16 -0.11
C LYS A 122 6.93 -14.28 0.26
N SER A 123 6.95 -15.31 -0.56
CA SER A 123 7.79 -16.52 -0.39
C SER A 123 8.08 -17.14 -1.75
N ILE A 124 9.25 -17.74 -1.87
CA ILE A 124 9.66 -18.48 -3.06
C ILE A 124 10.27 -19.82 -2.66
N ALA A 125 10.12 -20.81 -3.54
CA ALA A 125 10.90 -22.05 -3.49
C ALA A 125 11.74 -22.08 -4.77
N ALA A 126 13.06 -22.14 -4.63
CA ALA A 126 13.99 -22.20 -5.73
C ALA A 126 15.16 -23.11 -5.38
N ASN A 127 15.56 -24.01 -6.30
CA ASN A 127 16.70 -24.91 -6.14
C ASN A 127 16.67 -25.78 -4.86
N GLY A 128 15.48 -26.16 -4.40
CA GLY A 128 15.31 -26.94 -3.17
C GLY A 128 15.23 -26.13 -1.88
N ASP A 129 15.51 -24.82 -1.93
CA ASP A 129 15.39 -23.92 -0.79
C ASP A 129 14.05 -23.17 -0.80
N ALA A 130 13.55 -22.85 0.40
CA ALA A 130 12.36 -22.03 0.59
C ALA A 130 12.71 -20.77 1.40
N VAL A 131 12.37 -19.61 0.85
CA VAL A 131 12.58 -18.30 1.51
C VAL A 131 11.25 -17.61 1.70
N GLY A 132 11.04 -17.05 2.88
CA GLY A 132 9.78 -16.40 3.28
C GLY A 132 8.82 -17.37 3.98
N HIS A 133 7.63 -16.84 4.36
CA HIS A 133 6.64 -17.61 5.09
C HIS A 133 5.60 -18.22 4.14
N TYR A 134 5.42 -19.52 4.26
CA TYR A 134 4.37 -20.29 3.57
C TYR A 134 3.20 -20.53 4.51
N LYS A 135 2.07 -19.89 4.23
CA LYS A 135 0.82 -20.22 4.92
C LYS A 135 0.19 -21.43 4.21
N PRO A 136 0.14 -22.60 4.85
CA PRO A 136 -0.43 -23.79 4.21
C PRO A 136 -1.93 -23.58 3.96
N VAL A 137 -2.38 -24.03 2.81
CA VAL A 137 -3.80 -24.14 2.48
C VAL A 137 -4.25 -25.56 2.76
N GLY A 138 -5.35 -25.72 3.49
CA GLY A 138 -5.90 -27.05 3.80
C GLY A 138 -6.39 -27.78 2.54
N GLY A 139 -6.24 -29.12 2.55
CA GLY A 139 -6.70 -29.99 1.47
C GLY A 139 -5.73 -30.10 0.29
N LYS A 140 -6.20 -30.80 -0.79
CA LYS A 140 -5.36 -31.14 -1.96
C LYS A 140 -5.71 -30.37 -3.23
N ARG A 141 -6.67 -29.44 -3.18
CA ARG A 141 -7.21 -28.74 -4.35
C ARG A 141 -6.47 -27.45 -4.70
N PHE A 142 -5.84 -26.80 -3.72
CA PHE A 142 -5.29 -25.47 -3.89
C PHE A 142 -3.80 -25.45 -3.57
N LEU A 143 -3.07 -24.62 -4.30
CA LEU A 143 -1.67 -24.32 -4.00
C LEU A 143 -1.57 -23.33 -2.83
N ASN A 144 -0.48 -23.36 -2.08
CA ASN A 144 -0.15 -22.33 -1.11
C ASN A 144 0.01 -20.99 -1.83
N ARG A 145 -0.62 -19.96 -1.28
CA ARG A 145 -0.53 -18.60 -1.86
C ARG A 145 0.72 -17.91 -1.34
N ASN A 146 1.60 -17.60 -2.26
CA ASN A 146 2.90 -17.01 -1.97
C ASN A 146 3.03 -15.57 -2.51
N HIS A 147 1.96 -15.01 -3.07
CA HIS A 147 1.95 -13.64 -3.59
C HIS A 147 0.62 -12.94 -3.32
N GLU A 148 0.63 -11.63 -3.48
CA GLU A 148 -0.53 -10.75 -3.53
C GLU A 148 -0.44 -9.83 -4.74
N HIS A 149 -1.58 -9.22 -5.12
CA HIS A 149 -1.66 -8.28 -6.21
C HIS A 149 -1.48 -6.86 -5.67
N LEU A 150 -0.54 -6.13 -6.26
CA LEU A 150 -0.35 -4.71 -6.01
C LEU A 150 -0.69 -3.95 -7.30
N PHE A 151 -1.91 -3.46 -7.38
CA PHE A 151 -2.35 -2.67 -8.53
C PHE A 151 -1.86 -1.24 -8.38
N HIS A 152 -1.12 -0.76 -9.36
CA HIS A 152 -0.73 0.64 -9.47
C HIS A 152 -1.67 1.36 -10.42
N PHE A 153 -2.58 2.09 -9.85
CA PHE A 153 -3.53 2.94 -10.54
C PHE A 153 -3.05 4.39 -10.60
N THR A 154 -3.44 5.09 -11.66
CA THR A 154 -3.25 6.52 -11.83
C THR A 154 -4.49 7.12 -12.48
N ARG A 155 -4.65 8.44 -12.46
CA ARG A 155 -5.81 9.08 -13.09
C ARG A 155 -5.83 8.91 -14.61
N GLY A 156 -4.67 8.93 -15.28
CA GLY A 156 -4.57 8.94 -16.73
C GLY A 156 -3.59 7.93 -17.35
N GLY A 157 -2.96 7.06 -16.58
CA GLY A 157 -2.02 6.04 -17.09
C GLY A 157 -0.68 6.58 -17.60
N ARG A 158 -0.31 7.83 -17.25
CA ARG A 158 0.86 8.52 -17.82
C ARG A 158 1.79 9.13 -16.77
N VAL A 159 1.70 8.69 -15.52
CA VAL A 159 2.55 9.19 -14.44
C VAL A 159 3.99 8.72 -14.67
N GLN A 160 4.93 9.67 -14.65
CA GLN A 160 6.36 9.35 -14.73
C GLN A 160 6.82 8.78 -13.39
N LEU A 161 7.61 7.72 -13.44
CA LEU A 161 8.08 6.98 -12.27
C LEU A 161 9.60 7.01 -12.18
N ASP A 162 10.16 7.13 -10.98
CA ASP A 162 11.57 6.87 -10.73
C ASP A 162 11.81 5.36 -10.58
N ARG A 163 11.92 4.67 -11.71
CA ARG A 163 12.15 3.23 -11.75
C ARG A 163 13.48 2.79 -11.17
N LEU A 164 14.44 3.71 -11.08
CA LEU A 164 15.78 3.42 -10.56
C LEU A 164 15.87 3.66 -9.05
N ALA A 165 14.94 4.39 -8.43
CA ALA A 165 14.87 4.53 -6.97
C ALA A 165 14.66 3.19 -6.23
N ILE A 166 14.10 2.19 -6.93
CA ILE A 166 13.98 0.80 -6.47
C ILE A 166 14.78 -0.15 -7.38
N GLY A 167 15.73 0.36 -8.15
CA GLY A 167 16.51 -0.39 -9.12
C GLY A 167 17.36 -1.49 -8.51
N VAL A 168 17.79 -2.43 -9.35
CA VAL A 168 18.71 -3.49 -8.97
C VAL A 168 19.98 -3.39 -9.81
N PRO A 169 21.15 -3.77 -9.28
CA PRO A 169 22.39 -3.73 -10.04
C PRO A 169 22.34 -4.67 -11.26
N PHE A 170 23.09 -4.32 -12.28
CA PHE A 170 23.30 -5.22 -13.42
C PHE A 170 24.10 -6.44 -12.97
N LYS A 171 23.68 -7.63 -13.40
CA LYS A 171 24.46 -8.86 -13.20
C LYS A 171 25.73 -8.82 -14.05
N ASP A 172 25.59 -8.45 -15.33
CA ASP A 172 26.70 -8.22 -16.26
C ASP A 172 27.01 -6.72 -16.33
N LYS A 173 28.14 -6.32 -15.74
CA LYS A 173 28.59 -4.92 -15.62
C LYS A 173 28.94 -4.27 -16.99
N SER A 174 29.22 -5.06 -18.02
CA SER A 174 29.45 -4.54 -19.37
C SER A 174 28.24 -3.82 -19.96
N ASN A 175 27.04 -4.15 -19.47
CA ASN A 175 25.79 -3.50 -19.87
C ASN A 175 25.68 -2.03 -19.41
N ILE A 176 26.41 -1.63 -18.39
CA ILE A 176 26.44 -0.24 -17.91
C ILE A 176 26.95 0.67 -19.02
N ALA A 177 28.17 0.39 -19.53
CA ALA A 177 28.78 1.17 -20.59
C ALA A 177 28.04 1.05 -21.93
N ARG A 178 27.62 -0.19 -22.30
CA ARG A 178 26.96 -0.47 -23.59
C ARG A 178 25.63 0.29 -23.75
N ARG A 179 24.90 0.55 -22.66
CA ARG A 179 23.60 1.23 -22.68
C ARG A 179 23.65 2.66 -22.20
N GLY A 180 24.84 3.22 -21.96
CA GLY A 180 25.01 4.61 -21.51
C GLY A 180 24.37 4.89 -20.14
N HIS A 181 24.26 3.88 -19.27
CA HIS A 181 23.71 4.09 -17.93
C HIS A 181 24.71 4.85 -17.06
N ALA A 182 24.25 5.93 -16.42
CA ALA A 182 25.07 6.71 -15.48
C ALA A 182 25.30 5.98 -14.13
N ARG A 183 24.53 4.93 -13.85
CA ARG A 183 24.58 4.18 -12.59
C ARG A 183 24.51 2.68 -12.87
N ASP A 184 25.10 1.87 -11.96
CA ASP A 184 24.95 0.41 -11.96
C ASP A 184 23.55 0.00 -11.45
N LEU A 185 22.49 0.49 -12.10
CA LEU A 185 21.11 0.22 -11.74
C LEU A 185 20.26 0.01 -12.99
N ARG A 186 19.42 -1.02 -12.96
CA ARG A 186 18.37 -1.27 -13.95
C ARG A 186 17.00 -1.35 -13.25
N CYS A 187 15.94 -1.15 -14.01
CA CYS A 187 14.59 -1.33 -13.53
C CYS A 187 14.40 -2.74 -12.93
N ARG A 188 13.82 -2.82 -11.74
CA ARG A 188 13.57 -4.07 -11.02
C ARG A 188 12.54 -4.95 -11.74
N GLY A 189 11.59 -4.36 -12.47
CA GLY A 189 10.43 -5.05 -13.02
C GLY A 189 9.22 -5.03 -12.08
N ASP A 190 8.23 -5.82 -12.40
CA ASP A 190 6.91 -5.88 -11.76
C ASP A 190 6.70 -7.08 -10.85
N SER A 191 7.71 -7.92 -10.66
CA SER A 191 7.71 -9.01 -9.68
C SER A 191 8.59 -8.63 -8.50
N TRP A 192 7.96 -8.30 -7.37
CA TRP A 192 8.66 -7.80 -6.18
C TRP A 192 8.76 -8.88 -5.13
N PHE A 193 9.96 -9.40 -4.93
CA PHE A 193 10.22 -10.33 -3.82
C PHE A 193 10.54 -9.53 -2.56
N ILE A 194 9.55 -9.45 -1.66
CA ILE A 194 9.67 -8.89 -0.32
C ILE A 194 9.18 -9.96 0.64
N PRO A 195 10.10 -10.70 1.29
CA PRO A 195 9.73 -11.84 2.10
C PRO A 195 8.85 -11.42 3.29
N TYR A 196 7.72 -12.11 3.44
CA TYR A 196 6.91 -11.95 4.62
C TYR A 196 7.62 -12.61 5.80
N ARG A 197 7.98 -11.84 6.80
CA ARG A 197 8.63 -12.38 8.00
C ARG A 197 7.60 -13.12 8.85
N THR A 198 7.94 -14.33 9.28
CA THR A 198 7.12 -15.07 10.23
C THR A 198 7.12 -14.33 11.56
N VAL A 199 5.96 -13.82 11.95
CA VAL A 199 5.76 -13.18 13.25
C VAL A 199 5.29 -14.26 14.22
N GLN A 200 6.10 -14.59 15.23
CA GLN A 200 5.88 -15.72 16.13
C GLN A 200 4.83 -15.44 17.21
N SER A 201 4.47 -14.18 17.47
CA SER A 201 3.49 -13.83 18.49
C SER A 201 2.56 -12.69 18.05
N ARG A 202 1.36 -12.65 18.67
CA ARG A 202 0.43 -11.51 18.49
C ARG A 202 1.04 -10.18 18.93
N ALA A 203 1.87 -10.18 19.98
CA ALA A 203 2.56 -8.98 20.45
C ALA A 203 3.50 -8.39 19.39
N GLN A 204 4.23 -9.24 18.63
CA GLN A 204 5.11 -8.78 17.54
C GLN A 204 4.34 -8.19 16.35
N LYS A 205 3.04 -8.51 16.21
CA LYS A 205 2.16 -7.89 15.20
C LYS A 205 1.47 -6.62 15.73
N HIS A 206 1.84 -6.16 16.92
CA HIS A 206 1.08 -5.12 17.62
C HIS A 206 -0.42 -5.40 17.60
N HIS A 207 -0.80 -6.68 17.77
CA HIS A 207 -2.17 -7.18 17.73
C HIS A 207 -2.94 -6.98 16.42
N HIS A 208 -2.30 -6.45 15.36
CA HIS A 208 -2.95 -6.31 14.04
C HIS A 208 -2.96 -7.65 13.28
N PRO A 209 -4.10 -8.08 12.69
CA PRO A 209 -4.25 -9.40 12.10
C PRO A 209 -3.43 -9.59 10.80
N ALA A 210 -3.20 -8.54 10.03
CA ALA A 210 -2.62 -8.63 8.69
C ALA A 210 -1.70 -7.44 8.30
N PRO A 211 -0.60 -7.15 9.05
CA PRO A 211 0.32 -6.09 8.63
C PRO A 211 1.14 -6.56 7.43
N PHE A 212 1.38 -5.68 6.47
CA PHE A 212 2.38 -5.91 5.42
C PHE A 212 3.77 -5.37 5.85
N PRO A 213 4.89 -5.83 5.23
CA PRO A 213 6.22 -5.32 5.56
C PRO A 213 6.38 -3.87 5.11
N GLN A 214 7.07 -3.07 5.92
CA GLN A 214 7.33 -1.64 5.67
C GLN A 214 8.05 -1.39 4.32
N GLU A 215 8.82 -2.35 3.85
CA GLU A 215 9.52 -2.29 2.57
C GLU A 215 8.57 -2.14 1.37
N LEU A 216 7.37 -2.74 1.43
CA LEU A 216 6.38 -2.66 0.36
C LEU A 216 5.94 -1.21 0.08
N PRO A 217 5.40 -0.45 1.05
CA PRO A 217 5.04 0.95 0.83
C PRO A 217 6.26 1.84 0.59
N GLN A 218 7.43 1.56 1.13
CA GLN A 218 8.66 2.29 0.80
C GLN A 218 8.98 2.21 -0.70
N TRP A 219 8.86 1.03 -1.30
CA TRP A 219 9.10 0.88 -2.73
C TRP A 219 8.05 1.59 -3.58
N CYS A 220 6.78 1.58 -3.15
CA CYS A 220 5.72 2.34 -3.83
C CYS A 220 6.02 3.85 -3.83
N ILE A 221 6.37 4.41 -2.67
CA ILE A 221 6.65 5.85 -2.52
C ILE A 221 7.91 6.24 -3.30
N ARG A 222 8.98 5.46 -3.20
CA ARG A 222 10.22 5.69 -3.97
C ARG A 222 9.99 5.58 -5.47
N LEU A 223 9.19 4.61 -5.92
CA LEU A 223 8.85 4.44 -7.34
C LEU A 223 8.09 5.65 -7.90
N HIS A 224 7.18 6.23 -7.12
CA HIS A 224 6.50 7.48 -7.50
C HIS A 224 7.49 8.64 -7.69
N GLY A 225 8.54 8.70 -6.86
CA GLY A 225 9.71 9.53 -7.08
C GLY A 225 9.54 11.03 -6.82
N LYS A 226 8.40 11.47 -6.27
CA LYS A 226 8.16 12.88 -5.95
C LYS A 226 8.80 13.22 -4.61
N PRO A 227 9.72 14.21 -4.55
CA PRO A 227 10.22 14.74 -3.28
C PRO A 227 9.06 15.31 -2.43
N ASP A 228 9.16 15.19 -1.10
CA ASP A 228 8.18 15.70 -0.15
C ASP A 228 6.72 15.28 -0.43
N ALA A 229 6.55 14.09 -1.04
CA ALA A 229 5.23 13.56 -1.37
C ALA A 229 4.33 13.51 -0.14
N LEU A 230 3.04 13.83 -0.33
CA LEU A 230 2.01 13.56 0.67
C LEU A 230 1.39 12.18 0.39
N VAL A 231 1.62 11.26 1.31
CA VAL A 231 1.12 9.87 1.26
C VAL A 231 -0.18 9.76 2.05
N LEU A 232 -1.14 9.01 1.56
CA LEU A 232 -2.38 8.68 2.27
C LEU A 232 -2.53 7.15 2.37
N ASP A 233 -2.87 6.68 3.58
CA ASP A 233 -3.39 5.33 3.82
C ASP A 233 -4.75 5.42 4.51
N PRO A 234 -5.87 5.13 3.82
CA PRO A 234 -7.21 5.19 4.39
C PRO A 234 -7.55 3.99 5.30
N PHE A 235 -6.66 2.98 5.38
CA PHE A 235 -6.77 1.80 6.23
C PHE A 235 -5.45 1.58 6.98
N ALA A 236 -5.03 2.60 7.73
CA ALA A 236 -3.66 2.73 8.24
C ALA A 236 -3.24 1.62 9.23
N GLY A 237 -4.17 0.98 9.91
CA GLY A 237 -3.88 -0.03 10.93
C GLY A 237 -2.89 0.51 11.95
N THR A 238 -1.81 -0.23 12.17
CA THR A 238 -0.70 0.17 13.07
C THR A 238 0.33 1.09 12.41
N GLY A 239 0.01 1.75 11.29
CA GLY A 239 0.79 2.83 10.71
C GLY A 239 1.97 2.43 9.83
N THR A 240 2.01 1.22 9.30
CA THR A 240 3.14 0.73 8.47
C THR A 240 3.44 1.64 7.28
N THR A 241 2.41 2.11 6.58
CA THR A 241 2.58 3.06 5.45
C THR A 241 3.16 4.39 5.90
N LEU A 242 2.76 4.89 7.07
CA LEU A 242 3.25 6.16 7.60
C LEU A 242 4.71 6.04 8.05
N LEU A 243 5.08 4.92 8.67
CA LEU A 243 6.47 4.60 9.01
C LEU A 243 7.35 4.52 7.76
N ALA A 244 6.81 3.91 6.70
CA ALA A 244 7.48 3.83 5.41
C ALA A 244 7.68 5.21 4.77
N ALA A 245 6.65 6.05 4.79
CA ALA A 245 6.70 7.42 4.28
C ALA A 245 7.77 8.24 5.01
N ARG A 246 7.77 8.18 6.35
CA ARG A 246 8.79 8.84 7.18
C ARG A 246 10.21 8.38 6.83
N ALA A 247 10.43 7.08 6.71
CA ALA A 247 11.75 6.51 6.39
C ALA A 247 12.29 6.92 5.01
N VAL A 248 11.46 7.45 4.13
CA VAL A 248 11.85 7.97 2.81
C VAL A 248 11.73 9.49 2.70
N GLY A 249 11.50 10.20 3.82
CA GLY A 249 11.39 11.66 3.86
C GLY A 249 10.07 12.21 3.31
N ALA A 250 9.04 11.38 3.16
CA ALA A 250 7.71 11.79 2.72
C ALA A 250 6.80 12.15 3.91
N ARG A 251 5.79 12.99 3.66
CA ARG A 251 4.73 13.29 4.62
C ARG A 251 3.59 12.28 4.49
N ALA A 252 2.85 12.01 5.57
CA ALA A 252 1.81 11.00 5.52
C ALA A 252 0.55 11.37 6.32
N ILE A 253 -0.59 10.88 5.82
CA ILE A 253 -1.89 10.86 6.50
C ILE A 253 -2.33 9.42 6.62
N GLY A 254 -2.72 8.98 7.81
CA GLY A 254 -3.35 7.69 8.06
C GLY A 254 -4.74 7.89 8.61
N ILE A 255 -5.71 7.14 8.09
CA ILE A 255 -7.06 7.06 8.64
C ILE A 255 -7.25 5.65 9.18
N GLU A 256 -7.71 5.52 10.42
CA GLU A 256 -7.92 4.23 11.06
C GLU A 256 -9.19 4.28 11.92
N LEU A 257 -10.01 3.25 11.77
CA LEU A 257 -11.28 3.12 12.49
C LEU A 257 -11.05 2.73 13.96
N ASP A 258 -10.08 1.85 14.21
CA ASP A 258 -9.80 1.31 15.54
C ASP A 258 -8.83 2.22 16.30
N GLY A 259 -9.32 2.78 17.43
CA GLY A 259 -8.53 3.69 18.27
C GLY A 259 -7.28 3.06 18.89
N GLU A 260 -7.28 1.73 19.15
CA GLU A 260 -6.10 1.06 19.73
C GLU A 260 -5.02 0.87 18.66
N TYR A 261 -5.39 0.52 17.41
CA TYR A 261 -4.41 0.47 16.32
C TYR A 261 -3.82 1.85 16.04
N LEU A 262 -4.67 2.88 16.10
CA LEU A 262 -4.23 4.26 15.94
C LEU A 262 -3.23 4.69 17.03
N GLN A 263 -3.48 4.30 18.29
CA GLN A 263 -2.57 4.57 19.39
C GLN A 263 -1.22 3.89 19.19
N VAL A 264 -1.22 2.60 18.79
CA VAL A 264 0.01 1.87 18.45
C VAL A 264 0.75 2.57 17.31
N ALA A 265 0.03 3.01 16.26
CA ALA A 265 0.63 3.76 15.16
C ALA A 265 1.32 5.05 15.64
N ALA A 266 0.67 5.81 16.52
CA ALA A 266 1.20 7.04 17.09
C ALA A 266 2.49 6.78 17.92
N GLU A 267 2.48 5.73 18.74
CA GLU A 267 3.65 5.33 19.53
C GLU A 267 4.83 4.95 18.63
N LEU A 268 4.61 4.09 17.65
CA LEU A 268 5.65 3.65 16.69
C LEU A 268 6.22 4.83 15.89
N LEU A 269 5.35 5.73 15.41
CA LEU A 269 5.76 6.93 14.68
C LEU A 269 6.56 7.91 15.55
N SER A 270 6.20 8.02 16.82
CA SER A 270 6.92 8.90 17.76
C SER A 270 8.32 8.37 18.13
N GLN A 271 8.48 7.04 18.16
CA GLN A 271 9.75 6.37 18.47
C GLN A 271 10.68 6.24 17.26
N ALA A 272 10.14 6.27 16.05
CA ALA A 272 10.96 6.18 14.85
C ALA A 272 11.91 7.39 14.77
N ALA A 273 13.18 7.17 14.46
CA ALA A 273 14.12 8.25 14.16
C ALA A 273 13.67 9.05 12.92
N PRO A 274 13.97 10.35 12.84
CA PRO A 274 13.65 11.17 11.68
C PRO A 274 14.34 10.69 10.40
#